data_84caedb71337b385f4a56312fb6ad8a3
#
_entry.id   84caedb71337b385f4a56312fb6ad8a3
#
_cell.length_a   1.000
_cell.length_b   1.000
_cell.length_c   1.000
_cell.angle_alpha   90.00
_cell.angle_beta   90.00
_cell.angle_gamma   90.00
#
_symmetry.space_group_name_H-M   'P 1'
#
loop_
_entity.id
_entity.type
_entity.pdbx_description
1 polymer ?
#
loop_
_entity_poly.entity_id
_entity_poly.type
_entity_poly.pdbx_seq_one_letter_code
_entity_poly.pdbx_strand_id
1 'polypeptide(L)'
;MIIFPPQEFITWANMLVQFPWPIQLNDFPPYAERLAWKATLRSTWFNVLPGNNNKFAMLGSNKEGNVYNLYLHMAVNEADDVEGAVELNDHLVSCVAAGRKEWGEPFPLEAGDDPTATWRFPGDMFAQVTGGFTAVLFQFFTPEGRWYFL
;
A
#
# COMPACT_ATOMS: atom_id res chain seq x y z
N MET A 1 16.26 10.60 1.68
CA MET A 1 15.18 9.61 1.38
C MET A 1 14.12 9.70 2.48
N ILE A 2 12.87 9.91 2.12
CA ILE A 2 11.76 9.82 3.09
C ILE A 2 11.31 8.37 3.13
N ILE A 3 11.31 7.78 4.32
CA ILE A 3 10.95 6.39 4.54
C ILE A 3 9.83 6.37 5.58
N PHE A 4 8.68 5.79 5.20
CA PHE A 4 7.63 5.51 6.18
C PHE A 4 8.04 4.30 7.02
N PRO A 5 7.95 4.39 8.36
CA PRO A 5 8.23 3.22 9.21
C PRO A 5 7.34 2.03 8.84
N PRO A 6 7.83 0.78 8.98
CA PRO A 6 7.00 -0.40 8.66
C PRO A 6 5.65 -0.41 9.39
N GLN A 7 5.58 0.12 10.61
CA GLN A 7 4.34 0.17 11.38
C GLN A 7 3.23 0.97 10.69
N GLU A 8 3.58 1.91 9.82
CA GLU A 8 2.58 2.72 9.12
C GLU A 8 1.73 1.87 8.17
N PHE A 9 2.34 1.00 7.36
CA PHE A 9 1.52 0.19 6.46
C PHE A 9 0.68 -0.85 7.22
N ILE A 10 1.18 -1.33 8.35
CA ILE A 10 0.41 -2.21 9.25
C ILE A 10 -0.86 -1.48 9.72
N THR A 11 -0.69 -0.27 10.21
CA THR A 11 -1.80 0.56 10.70
C THR A 11 -2.81 0.84 9.58
N TRP A 12 -2.33 1.25 8.41
CA TRP A 12 -3.21 1.51 7.27
C TRP A 12 -3.97 0.25 6.83
N ALA A 13 -3.28 -0.87 6.68
CA ALA A 13 -3.93 -2.11 6.28
C ALA A 13 -4.98 -2.56 7.30
N ASN A 14 -4.66 -2.52 8.59
CA ASN A 14 -5.61 -2.88 9.65
C ASN A 14 -6.86 -1.99 9.63
N MET A 15 -6.72 -0.71 9.32
CA MET A 15 -7.87 0.19 9.16
C MET A 15 -8.66 -0.11 7.89
N LEU A 16 -7.97 -0.31 6.78
CA LEU A 16 -8.58 -0.56 5.47
C LEU A 16 -9.43 -1.83 5.46
N VAL A 17 -8.99 -2.91 6.14
CA VAL A 17 -9.78 -4.14 6.22
C VAL A 17 -11.09 -3.95 6.99
N GLN A 18 -11.21 -2.92 7.83
CA GLN A 18 -12.42 -2.64 8.60
C GLN A 18 -13.41 -1.75 7.86
N PHE A 19 -13.03 -1.16 6.72
CA PHE A 19 -13.92 -0.29 5.96
C PHE A 19 -15.03 -1.10 5.28
N PRO A 20 -16.22 -0.50 5.08
CA PRO A 20 -17.39 -1.20 4.53
C PRO A 20 -17.34 -1.30 3.00
N TRP A 21 -16.41 -2.08 2.46
CA TRP A 21 -16.30 -2.31 1.01
C TRP A 21 -17.54 -2.99 0.45
N PRO A 22 -17.98 -2.70 -0.79
CA PRO A 22 -17.34 -1.77 -1.74
C PRO A 22 -17.58 -0.30 -1.39
N ILE A 23 -16.62 0.56 -1.74
CA ILE A 23 -16.71 2.01 -1.57
C ILE A 23 -16.43 2.63 -2.93
N GLN A 24 -17.30 3.51 -3.38
CA GLN A 24 -17.07 4.24 -4.61
C GLN A 24 -15.98 5.30 -4.40
N LEU A 25 -15.23 5.58 -5.45
CA LEU A 25 -14.15 6.56 -5.39
C LEU A 25 -14.64 7.91 -4.85
N ASN A 26 -15.82 8.36 -5.29
CA ASN A 26 -16.39 9.63 -4.85
C ASN A 26 -16.81 9.64 -3.36
N ASP A 27 -16.97 8.48 -2.76
CA ASP A 27 -17.35 8.32 -1.35
C ASP A 27 -16.14 8.04 -0.45
N PHE A 28 -14.94 7.96 -1.03
CA PHE A 28 -13.74 7.61 -0.27
C PHE A 28 -13.21 8.73 0.65
N PRO A 29 -13.34 10.04 0.34
CA PRO A 29 -12.71 11.09 1.16
C PRO A 29 -12.95 11.01 2.67
N PRO A 30 -14.15 10.69 3.19
CA PRO A 30 -14.33 10.52 4.64
C PRO A 30 -13.49 9.39 5.23
N TYR A 31 -13.27 8.32 4.48
CA TYR A 31 -12.43 7.21 4.92
C TYR A 31 -10.95 7.58 4.88
N ALA A 32 -10.54 8.36 3.88
CA ALA A 32 -9.18 8.87 3.80
C ALA A 32 -8.84 9.72 5.03
N GLU A 33 -9.78 10.52 5.53
CA GLU A 33 -9.58 11.30 6.77
C GLU A 33 -9.27 10.42 7.96
N ARG A 34 -9.90 9.25 8.07
CA ARG A 34 -9.61 8.29 9.13
C ARG A 34 -8.18 7.77 9.06
N LEU A 35 -7.63 7.68 7.85
CA LEU A 35 -6.24 7.30 7.62
C LEU A 35 -5.27 8.48 7.81
N ALA A 36 -5.77 9.67 8.15
CA ALA A 36 -5.04 10.92 8.19
C ALA A 36 -4.47 11.32 6.81
N TRP A 37 -5.15 10.91 5.73
CA TRP A 37 -4.81 11.27 4.37
C TRP A 37 -5.68 12.45 3.93
N LYS A 38 -5.07 13.40 3.22
CA LYS A 38 -5.75 14.62 2.79
C LYS A 38 -6.09 14.57 1.31
N ALA A 39 -7.33 14.92 0.97
CA ALA A 39 -7.78 15.05 -0.41
C ALA A 39 -6.95 16.08 -1.18
N THR A 40 -6.76 15.84 -2.46
CA THR A 40 -6.07 16.73 -3.40
C THR A 40 -7.03 17.17 -4.51
N LEU A 41 -6.55 17.96 -5.46
CA LEU A 41 -7.32 18.35 -6.63
C LEU A 41 -7.64 17.16 -7.56
N ARG A 42 -6.88 16.06 -7.43
CA ARG A 42 -7.15 14.81 -8.15
C ARG A 42 -7.94 13.88 -7.25
N SER A 43 -9.10 13.43 -7.70
CA SER A 43 -9.98 12.55 -6.90
C SER A 43 -9.35 11.19 -6.58
N THR A 44 -8.36 10.75 -7.35
CA THR A 44 -7.66 9.48 -7.16
C THR A 44 -6.38 9.59 -6.34
N TRP A 45 -6.00 10.79 -5.90
CA TRP A 45 -4.77 11.03 -5.16
C TRP A 45 -5.05 11.66 -3.81
N PHE A 46 -4.45 11.11 -2.76
CA PHE A 46 -4.54 11.63 -1.39
C PHE A 46 -3.15 11.88 -0.85
N ASN A 47 -2.95 13.02 -0.19
CA ASN A 47 -1.67 13.33 0.43
C ASN A 47 -1.54 12.55 1.75
N VAL A 48 -0.61 11.62 1.79
CA VAL A 48 -0.38 10.72 2.94
C VAL A 48 0.39 11.40 4.06
N LEU A 49 1.19 12.41 3.70
CA LEU A 49 1.96 13.18 4.66
C LEU A 49 1.61 14.65 4.47
N PRO A 50 0.54 15.16 5.14
CA PRO A 50 0.14 16.56 5.03
C PRO A 50 1.31 17.50 5.35
N GLY A 51 1.52 18.51 4.49
CA GLY A 51 2.67 19.40 4.56
C GLY A 51 3.84 18.97 3.69
N ASN A 52 3.81 17.76 3.10
CA ASN A 52 4.77 17.31 2.10
C ASN A 52 4.02 16.93 0.82
N ASN A 53 4.13 17.78 -0.21
CA ASN A 53 3.35 17.65 -1.44
C ASN A 53 3.77 16.48 -2.34
N ASN A 54 4.77 15.69 -1.96
CA ASN A 54 5.36 14.66 -2.79
C ASN A 54 5.03 13.22 -2.33
N LYS A 55 4.16 13.06 -1.33
CA LYS A 55 3.83 11.75 -0.77
C LYS A 55 2.34 11.47 -0.91
N PHE A 56 1.99 10.69 -1.93
CA PHE A 56 0.60 10.43 -2.30
C PHE A 56 0.26 8.95 -2.25
N ALA A 57 -0.96 8.65 -1.80
CA ALA A 57 -1.62 7.39 -2.08
C ALA A 57 -2.47 7.57 -3.34
N MET A 58 -2.43 6.58 -4.22
CA MET A 58 -3.17 6.58 -5.46
C MET A 58 -4.18 5.44 -5.45
N LEU A 59 -5.41 5.74 -5.88
CA LEU A 59 -6.51 4.78 -5.89
C LEU A 59 -6.87 4.40 -7.31
N GLY A 60 -7.08 3.09 -7.52
CA GLY A 60 -7.68 2.57 -8.73
C GLY A 60 -9.17 2.32 -8.51
N SER A 61 -10.00 2.60 -9.52
CA SER A 61 -11.41 2.27 -9.51
C SER A 61 -11.78 1.41 -10.73
N ASN A 62 -12.74 0.52 -10.53
CA ASN A 62 -13.25 -0.32 -11.62
C ASN A 62 -14.30 0.45 -12.46
N LYS A 63 -14.87 -0.19 -13.45
CA LYS A 63 -15.85 0.46 -14.34
C LYS A 63 -17.15 0.87 -13.65
N GLU A 64 -17.46 0.26 -12.50
CA GLU A 64 -18.60 0.65 -11.65
C GLU A 64 -18.26 1.81 -10.72
N GLY A 65 -17.02 2.29 -10.76
CA GLY A 65 -16.54 3.37 -9.89
C GLY A 65 -16.12 2.94 -8.49
N ASN A 66 -16.09 1.65 -8.21
CA ASN A 66 -15.67 1.12 -6.92
C ASN A 66 -14.15 1.06 -6.82
N VAL A 67 -13.61 1.45 -5.67
CA VAL A 67 -12.16 1.34 -5.40
C VAL A 67 -11.78 -0.14 -5.35
N TYR A 68 -10.84 -0.57 -6.22
CA TYR A 68 -10.36 -1.93 -6.21
C TYR A 68 -8.96 -2.08 -5.62
N ASN A 69 -8.16 -1.03 -5.67
CA ASN A 69 -6.86 -1.02 -4.99
C ASN A 69 -6.46 0.40 -4.60
N LEU A 70 -5.49 0.47 -3.72
CA LEU A 70 -4.74 1.69 -3.46
C LEU A 70 -3.27 1.35 -3.26
N TYR A 71 -2.40 2.27 -3.57
CA TYR A 71 -0.98 2.05 -3.43
C TYR A 71 -0.22 3.34 -3.11
N LEU A 72 0.92 3.20 -2.46
CA LEU A 72 1.81 4.30 -2.17
C LEU A 72 3.25 3.81 -2.04
N HIS A 73 4.19 4.70 -2.25
CA HIS A 73 5.60 4.41 -2.05
C HIS A 73 5.95 4.57 -0.57
N MET A 74 6.38 3.47 0.07
CA MET A 74 6.89 3.49 1.44
C MET A 74 8.26 4.16 1.53
N ALA A 75 9.06 4.02 0.47
CA ALA A 75 10.37 4.63 0.34
C ALA A 75 10.74 4.72 -1.15
N VAL A 76 11.53 5.71 -1.52
CA VAL A 76 11.98 5.92 -2.91
C VAL A 76 13.49 6.16 -2.91
N ASN A 77 14.19 5.47 -3.81
CA ASN A 77 15.63 5.67 -4.06
C ASN A 77 15.81 6.86 -5.00
N GLU A 78 15.73 8.08 -4.46
CA GLU A 78 15.80 9.31 -5.25
C GLU A 78 17.16 9.50 -5.93
N ALA A 79 18.23 9.06 -5.27
CA ALA A 79 19.59 9.13 -5.81
C ALA A 79 19.82 8.14 -6.97
N ASP A 80 18.95 7.14 -7.12
CA ASP A 80 19.04 6.10 -8.16
C ASP A 80 20.40 5.40 -8.17
N ASP A 81 20.94 5.13 -7.00
CA ASP A 81 22.25 4.51 -6.82
C ASP A 81 22.17 3.17 -6.05
N VAL A 82 23.29 2.47 -5.98
CA VAL A 82 23.37 1.17 -5.31
C VAL A 82 23.17 1.29 -3.80
N GLU A 83 23.69 2.34 -3.18
CA GLU A 83 23.52 2.56 -1.74
C GLU A 83 22.05 2.74 -1.38
N GLY A 84 21.32 3.51 -2.18
CA GLY A 84 19.87 3.68 -2.02
C GLY A 84 19.12 2.36 -2.23
N ALA A 85 19.53 1.54 -3.20
CA ALA A 85 18.93 0.22 -3.43
C ALA A 85 19.13 -0.71 -2.24
N VAL A 86 20.32 -0.71 -1.61
CA VAL A 86 20.58 -1.48 -0.40
C VAL A 86 19.68 -1.01 0.75
N GLU A 87 19.55 0.30 0.94
CA GLU A 87 18.68 0.88 1.97
C GLU A 87 17.21 0.47 1.76
N LEU A 88 16.73 0.47 0.51
CA LEU A 88 15.39 -0.01 0.18
C LEU A 88 15.19 -1.48 0.51
N ASN A 89 16.18 -2.32 0.20
CA ASN A 89 16.10 -3.74 0.50
C ASN A 89 16.02 -3.99 2.01
N ASP A 90 16.83 -3.27 2.80
CA ASP A 90 16.79 -3.36 4.26
C ASP A 90 15.41 -2.93 4.79
N HIS A 91 14.83 -1.90 4.20
CA HIS A 91 13.50 -1.44 4.56
C HIS A 91 12.42 -2.46 4.22
N LEU A 92 12.50 -3.07 3.02
CA LEU A 92 11.58 -4.15 2.64
C LEU A 92 11.64 -5.31 3.62
N VAL A 93 12.85 -5.75 4.00
CA VAL A 93 13.03 -6.83 4.99
C VAL A 93 12.32 -6.48 6.30
N SER A 94 12.45 -5.22 6.75
CA SER A 94 11.78 -4.73 7.95
C SER A 94 10.25 -4.73 7.81
N CYS A 95 9.74 -4.35 6.63
CA CYS A 95 8.31 -4.37 6.35
C CYS A 95 7.76 -5.81 6.38
N VAL A 96 8.46 -6.75 5.75
CA VAL A 96 8.05 -8.16 5.72
C VAL A 96 8.06 -8.74 7.13
N ALA A 97 9.08 -8.43 7.93
CA ALA A 97 9.16 -8.88 9.32
C ALA A 97 7.99 -8.33 10.16
N ALA A 98 7.64 -7.06 9.97
CA ALA A 98 6.49 -6.45 10.65
C ALA A 98 5.17 -7.13 10.27
N GLY A 99 4.96 -7.40 8.98
CA GLY A 99 3.77 -8.11 8.51
C GLY A 99 3.67 -9.53 9.06
N ARG A 100 4.79 -10.26 9.09
CA ARG A 100 4.81 -11.61 9.67
C ARG A 100 4.46 -11.60 11.15
N LYS A 101 4.96 -10.62 11.89
CA LYS A 101 4.65 -10.47 13.32
C LYS A 101 3.18 -10.19 13.55
N GLU A 102 2.58 -9.35 12.72
CA GLU A 102 1.18 -8.91 12.87
C GLU A 102 0.19 -9.93 12.33
N TRP A 103 0.45 -10.50 11.14
CA TRP A 103 -0.52 -11.30 10.39
C TRP A 103 -0.08 -12.74 10.13
N GLY A 104 1.12 -13.13 10.53
CA GLY A 104 1.65 -14.47 10.27
C GLY A 104 2.32 -14.60 8.90
N GLU A 105 2.43 -15.82 8.40
CA GLU A 105 3.11 -16.11 7.14
C GLU A 105 2.35 -15.52 5.95
N PRO A 106 3.08 -14.97 4.97
CA PRO A 106 2.45 -14.43 3.76
C PRO A 106 1.65 -15.49 2.98
N PHE A 107 0.63 -15.00 2.25
CA PHE A 107 -0.11 -15.81 1.28
C PHE A 107 0.85 -16.27 0.18
N PRO A 108 0.88 -17.59 -0.16
CA PRO A 108 1.84 -18.10 -1.12
C PRO A 108 1.49 -17.67 -2.56
N LEU A 109 2.47 -17.03 -3.21
CA LEU A 109 2.40 -16.65 -4.61
C LEU A 109 3.64 -17.14 -5.34
N GLU A 110 3.57 -17.29 -6.66
CA GLU A 110 4.75 -17.54 -7.47
C GLU A 110 5.73 -16.38 -7.36
N ALA A 111 7.02 -16.70 -7.32
CA ALA A 111 8.06 -15.68 -7.31
C ALA A 111 8.04 -14.91 -8.65
N GLY A 112 8.00 -13.58 -8.55
CA GLY A 112 8.16 -12.68 -9.69
C GLY A 112 9.57 -12.10 -9.77
N ASP A 113 9.75 -11.08 -10.60
CA ASP A 113 11.03 -10.41 -10.78
C ASP A 113 11.45 -9.60 -9.54
N ASP A 114 10.48 -9.04 -8.84
CA ASP A 114 10.71 -8.24 -7.64
C ASP A 114 10.32 -9.02 -6.38
N PRO A 115 11.09 -8.88 -5.27
CA PRO A 115 10.72 -9.49 -4.01
C PRO A 115 9.41 -8.90 -3.48
N THR A 116 8.46 -9.78 -3.17
CA THR A 116 7.09 -9.42 -2.81
C THR A 116 6.58 -10.30 -1.68
N ALA A 117 5.87 -9.71 -0.72
CA ALA A 117 5.13 -10.44 0.29
C ALA A 117 3.68 -9.94 0.32
N THR A 118 2.75 -10.88 0.36
CA THR A 118 1.31 -10.61 0.30
C THR A 118 0.62 -11.31 1.46
N TRP A 119 -0.32 -10.63 2.11
CA TRP A 119 -1.15 -11.20 3.16
C TRP A 119 -2.60 -11.13 2.74
N ARG A 120 -3.32 -12.22 2.96
CA ARG A 120 -4.76 -12.31 2.68
C ARG A 120 -5.55 -12.10 3.97
N PHE A 121 -6.62 -11.33 3.89
CA PHE A 121 -7.54 -11.08 4.98
C PHE A 121 -8.92 -11.68 4.67
N PRO A 122 -9.73 -11.98 5.71
CA PRO A 122 -11.12 -12.44 5.48
C PRO A 122 -11.89 -11.47 4.59
N GLY A 123 -12.70 -12.02 3.67
CA GLY A 123 -13.43 -11.21 2.69
C GLY A 123 -12.66 -10.91 1.41
N ASP A 124 -11.55 -11.63 1.18
CA ASP A 124 -10.74 -11.52 -0.04
C ASP A 124 -10.13 -10.12 -0.23
N MET A 125 -9.53 -9.61 0.83
CA MET A 125 -8.70 -8.42 0.82
C MET A 125 -7.24 -8.82 0.95
N PHE A 126 -6.35 -8.00 0.38
CA PHE A 126 -4.91 -8.31 0.36
C PHE A 126 -4.08 -7.07 0.65
N ALA A 127 -3.06 -7.23 1.49
CA ALA A 127 -2.00 -6.22 1.67
C ALA A 127 -0.71 -6.78 1.08
N GLN A 128 0.02 -5.95 0.36
CA GLN A 128 1.22 -6.38 -0.35
C GLN A 128 2.33 -5.35 -0.21
N VAL A 129 3.55 -5.80 0.05
CA VAL A 129 4.75 -4.97 -0.05
C VAL A 129 5.66 -5.57 -1.11
N THR A 130 6.18 -4.71 -1.97
CA THR A 130 7.06 -5.08 -3.07
C THR A 130 8.30 -4.21 -3.04
N GLY A 131 9.46 -4.82 -3.16
CA GLY A 131 10.73 -4.11 -3.26
C GLY A 131 11.21 -4.01 -4.70
N GLY A 132 12.27 -3.23 -4.89
CA GLY A 132 12.91 -3.06 -6.17
C GLY A 132 14.06 -2.07 -6.03
N PHE A 133 14.69 -1.73 -7.14
CA PHE A 133 15.80 -0.77 -7.15
C PHE A 133 15.34 0.67 -6.86
N THR A 134 14.12 1.00 -7.28
CA THR A 134 13.62 2.39 -7.27
C THR A 134 12.75 2.72 -6.08
N ALA A 135 12.01 1.76 -5.53
CA ALA A 135 11.06 2.02 -4.46
C ALA A 135 10.68 0.75 -3.70
N VAL A 136 10.17 0.95 -2.48
CA VAL A 136 9.36 -0.05 -1.76
C VAL A 136 7.91 0.40 -1.87
N LEU A 137 7.06 -0.46 -2.43
CA LEU A 137 5.67 -0.17 -2.72
C LEU A 137 4.76 -0.92 -1.75
N PHE A 138 3.83 -0.21 -1.14
CA PHE A 138 2.69 -0.80 -0.43
C PHE A 138 1.45 -0.75 -1.31
N GLN A 139 0.75 -1.87 -1.42
CA GLN A 139 -0.56 -1.94 -2.08
C GLN A 139 -1.57 -2.61 -1.18
N PHE A 140 -2.80 -2.12 -1.25
CA PHE A 140 -3.94 -2.77 -0.64
C PHE A 140 -4.99 -3.04 -1.71
N PHE A 141 -5.49 -4.28 -1.74
CA PHE A 141 -6.55 -4.70 -2.66
C PHE A 141 -7.82 -4.93 -1.86
N THR A 142 -8.89 -4.24 -2.26
CA THR A 142 -10.23 -4.44 -1.70
C THR A 142 -10.83 -5.73 -2.27
N PRO A 143 -11.99 -6.18 -1.78
CA PRO A 143 -12.66 -7.35 -2.39
C PRO A 143 -12.90 -7.17 -3.90
N GLU A 144 -13.06 -5.94 -4.37
CA GLU A 144 -13.23 -5.64 -5.80
C GLU A 144 -11.96 -5.88 -6.62
N GLY A 145 -10.82 -5.98 -5.95
CA GLY A 145 -9.51 -6.26 -6.59
C GLY A 145 -9.02 -7.70 -6.43
N ARG A 146 -9.83 -8.59 -5.85
CA ARG A 146 -9.43 -9.98 -5.56
C ARG A 146 -8.98 -10.77 -6.79
N TRP A 147 -9.41 -10.37 -7.98
CA TRP A 147 -9.07 -11.05 -9.23
C TRP A 147 -7.57 -11.03 -9.54
N TYR A 148 -6.80 -10.15 -8.93
CA TYR A 148 -5.33 -10.15 -9.05
C TYR A 148 -4.70 -11.41 -8.47
N PHE A 149 -5.38 -12.07 -7.51
CA PHE A 149 -4.81 -13.16 -6.73
C PHE A 149 -5.61 -14.47 -6.82
N LEU A 150 -6.87 -14.38 -7.23
CA LEU A 150 -7.79 -15.53 -7.20
C LEU A 150 -8.34 -15.90 -8.57
#